data_42692bd52e6e5cc47c43e5324302fcfe
#
_entry.id   42692bd52e6e5cc47c43e5324302fcfe
#
_cell.length_a   1.000
_cell.length_b   1.000
_cell.length_c   1.000
_cell.angle_alpha   90.00
_cell.angle_beta   90.00
_cell.angle_gamma   90.00
#
_symmetry.space_group_name_H-M   'P 1'
#
loop_
_entity.id
_entity.type
_entity.pdbx_description
1 polymer ?
#
loop_
_entity_poly.entity_id
_entity_poly.type
_entity_poly.pdbx_seq_one_letter_code
_entity_poly.pdbx_strand_id
1 'polypeptide(L)'
;MFAAQDPLAATTKIVNTTDALQQENVPSLVDPKEELAPQTLKLSLPEAVQIAVVNHYAVHIAEAKWQAANAAISEIAAKKNPSIDFQFGASKFKEKSQTVAVPRPLGPEHAAKVDATAQTILNALQQVNPAVNMTLEDLKKTDLYKGLTTQTVPMTFAQDRGFQNTLSVTWPIWTGGRVESAVAAARYGRDAAEWGIYKEEADLKYKVTQGYYQLMEAQHFADIANTAVENLTAHVKNVTQIYNAGVVARIDVLSSEVALADAREKQIKAQNAVQLARANMSNLLRLPTVTTVVPDTNELPHRAITIQRAQAIDYALAHRWELQQAALNVKASEEKLNVAKAGNKPTVALTANMSWQDKDFPGFENEDWKVAGGVSWPLYDGGATTGKVKGAKADLAAAEETYLQARGQIELDVTQAYLNIGSAEERIQSTAQAVEQAREAYKIARIRYRAGVGINLDVLDAQLALDQARTNYITALYDYNTGLARLEQAMGVPAVVRYDEKGNVIAPVEPITLSNDEAILATHKQETEK
;
A
#
# COMPACT_ATOMS: atom_id res chain seq x y z
N MET A 1 33.43 -14.95 19.69
CA MET A 1 33.75 -14.76 18.27
C MET A 1 32.79 -15.63 17.49
N PHE A 2 31.53 -15.13 17.35
CA PHE A 2 30.50 -15.77 16.54
C PHE A 2 30.27 -14.85 15.35
N ALA A 3 30.61 -15.33 14.16
CA ALA A 3 30.34 -14.64 12.92
C ALA A 3 28.83 -14.58 12.73
N ALA A 4 28.26 -13.37 12.78
CA ALA A 4 26.91 -13.10 12.37
C ALA A 4 26.81 -13.35 10.85
N GLN A 5 26.18 -14.44 10.47
CA GLN A 5 25.72 -14.61 9.10
C GLN A 5 24.61 -13.58 8.86
N ASP A 6 24.89 -12.72 7.91
CA ASP A 6 24.04 -11.63 7.46
C ASP A 6 22.74 -12.20 6.83
N PRO A 7 21.55 -12.01 7.41
CA PRO A 7 20.30 -12.51 6.81
C PRO A 7 19.83 -11.69 5.61
N LEU A 8 20.62 -10.70 5.18
CA LEU A 8 20.32 -9.82 4.03
C LEU A 8 20.79 -10.36 2.67
N ALA A 9 21.42 -11.55 2.63
CA ALA A 9 21.92 -12.13 1.36
C ALA A 9 20.85 -12.86 0.54
N ALA A 10 19.59 -12.89 0.99
CA ALA A 10 18.45 -13.39 0.20
C ALA A 10 17.55 -12.23 -0.28
N THR A 11 18.09 -11.06 -0.53
CA THR A 11 17.45 -10.11 -1.44
C THR A 11 17.54 -10.73 -2.83
N THR A 12 16.43 -11.30 -3.27
CA THR A 12 16.15 -11.52 -4.69
C THR A 12 16.61 -10.25 -5.40
N LYS A 13 17.69 -10.32 -6.15
CA LYS A 13 18.04 -9.25 -7.09
C LYS A 13 16.80 -9.05 -7.93
N ILE A 14 16.03 -8.00 -7.64
CA ILE A 14 15.18 -7.41 -8.67
C ILE A 14 16.20 -7.09 -9.74
N VAL A 15 16.27 -7.93 -10.77
CA VAL A 15 17.05 -7.65 -11.97
C VAL A 15 16.54 -6.29 -12.38
N ASN A 16 17.40 -5.29 -12.27
CA ASN A 16 17.10 -3.96 -12.74
C ASN A 16 16.65 -4.15 -14.19
N THR A 17 15.35 -4.14 -14.43
CA THR A 17 14.78 -4.17 -15.78
C THR A 17 15.33 -3.04 -16.63
N THR A 18 15.92 -2.03 -16.00
CA THR A 18 16.72 -0.98 -16.63
C THR A 18 17.90 -1.54 -17.44
N ASP A 19 18.59 -2.59 -16.98
CA ASP A 19 19.73 -3.16 -17.70
C ASP A 19 19.30 -4.07 -18.87
N ALA A 20 18.15 -4.75 -18.74
CA ALA A 20 17.58 -5.53 -19.83
C ALA A 20 16.97 -4.66 -20.93
N LEU A 21 16.40 -3.49 -20.57
CA LEU A 21 15.85 -2.51 -21.51
C LEU A 21 16.96 -1.71 -22.25
N GLN A 22 18.18 -1.65 -21.70
CA GLN A 22 19.32 -1.03 -22.40
C GLN A 22 19.90 -1.89 -23.53
N GLN A 23 19.55 -3.18 -23.60
CA GLN A 23 20.03 -4.07 -24.68
C GLN A 23 19.10 -4.19 -25.89
N GLU A 24 17.83 -3.78 -25.80
CA GLU A 24 16.90 -3.72 -26.93
C GLU A 24 16.39 -2.29 -27.08
N ASN A 25 16.98 -1.47 -27.93
CA ASN A 25 16.50 -0.17 -28.51
C ASN A 25 15.29 0.52 -27.84
N VAL A 26 15.19 0.47 -26.50
CA VAL A 26 14.24 1.30 -25.77
C VAL A 26 14.81 2.71 -25.77
N PRO A 27 14.10 3.71 -26.29
CA PRO A 27 14.64 5.07 -26.33
C PRO A 27 14.94 5.54 -24.90
N SER A 28 16.21 5.92 -24.67
CA SER A 28 16.64 6.47 -23.38
C SER A 28 15.80 7.70 -23.05
N LEU A 29 15.34 7.77 -21.81
CA LEU A 29 14.68 8.97 -21.29
C LEU A 29 15.64 10.14 -21.36
N VAL A 30 15.28 11.17 -22.08
CA VAL A 30 16.10 12.37 -22.29
C VAL A 30 16.19 13.15 -20.98
N ASP A 31 17.38 13.68 -20.69
CA ASP A 31 17.63 14.52 -19.50
C ASP A 31 16.67 15.74 -19.51
N PRO A 32 15.94 16.03 -18.40
CA PRO A 32 14.95 17.11 -18.34
C PRO A 32 15.52 18.53 -18.52
N LYS A 33 16.83 18.67 -18.71
CA LYS A 33 17.50 19.96 -18.97
C LYS A 33 17.73 20.28 -20.43
N GLU A 34 17.55 19.35 -21.36
CA GLU A 34 17.57 19.67 -22.78
C GLU A 34 16.18 20.13 -23.21
N GLU A 35 16.09 21.26 -23.90
CA GLU A 35 14.90 21.77 -24.57
C GLU A 35 14.53 20.78 -25.68
N LEU A 36 13.65 19.84 -25.35
CA LEU A 36 13.31 18.70 -26.19
C LEU A 36 12.56 19.19 -27.45
N ALA A 37 13.15 18.96 -28.60
CA ALA A 37 12.46 19.10 -29.86
C ALA A 37 11.20 18.21 -29.85
N PRO A 38 10.07 18.66 -30.45
CA PRO A 38 8.85 17.86 -30.51
C PRO A 38 9.12 16.52 -31.19
N GLN A 39 9.06 15.44 -30.42
CA GLN A 39 9.31 14.08 -30.90
C GLN A 39 7.98 13.37 -31.12
N THR A 40 7.85 12.71 -32.26
CA THR A 40 6.72 11.81 -32.50
C THR A 40 7.18 10.39 -32.21
N LEU A 41 6.58 9.77 -31.22
CA LEU A 41 6.89 8.41 -30.82
C LEU A 41 5.75 7.48 -31.30
N LYS A 42 6.09 6.58 -32.21
CA LYS A 42 5.17 5.57 -32.71
C LYS A 42 5.33 4.31 -31.87
N LEU A 43 4.26 3.89 -31.18
CA LEU A 43 4.28 2.79 -30.22
C LEU A 43 3.19 1.78 -30.52
N SER A 44 3.52 0.51 -30.37
CA SER A 44 2.56 -0.58 -30.21
C SER A 44 1.98 -0.61 -28.79
N LEU A 45 0.82 -1.24 -28.62
CA LEU A 45 0.21 -1.39 -27.30
C LEU A 45 1.13 -2.10 -26.28
N PRO A 46 1.80 -3.23 -26.59
CA PRO A 46 2.72 -3.87 -25.65
C PRO A 46 3.88 -2.97 -25.20
N GLU A 47 4.48 -2.24 -26.14
CA GLU A 47 5.56 -1.28 -25.83
C GLU A 47 5.08 -0.15 -24.93
N ALA A 48 3.89 0.40 -25.20
CA ALA A 48 3.29 1.42 -24.36
C ALA A 48 3.05 0.92 -22.94
N VAL A 49 2.53 -0.30 -22.76
CA VAL A 49 2.35 -0.92 -21.44
C VAL A 49 3.69 -1.11 -20.72
N GLN A 50 4.72 -1.60 -21.43
CA GLN A 50 6.04 -1.83 -20.85
C GLN A 50 6.69 -0.51 -20.37
N ILE A 51 6.65 0.54 -21.19
CA ILE A 51 7.15 1.87 -20.82
C ILE A 51 6.41 2.41 -19.59
N ALA A 52 5.10 2.25 -19.54
CA ALA A 52 4.29 2.72 -18.42
C ALA A 52 4.64 1.98 -17.12
N VAL A 53 4.71 0.65 -17.14
CA VAL A 53 5.02 -0.16 -15.94
C VAL A 53 6.38 0.20 -15.35
N VAL A 54 7.38 0.47 -16.21
CA VAL A 54 8.72 0.86 -15.74
C VAL A 54 8.76 2.27 -15.17
N ASN A 55 8.01 3.20 -15.74
CA ASN A 55 8.19 4.64 -15.44
C ASN A 55 7.12 5.25 -14.54
N HIS A 56 5.93 4.63 -14.41
CA HIS A 56 4.79 5.29 -13.80
C HIS A 56 4.89 5.39 -12.28
N TYR A 57 4.50 6.54 -11.73
CA TYR A 57 4.55 6.85 -10.30
C TYR A 57 3.83 5.84 -9.42
N ALA A 58 2.69 5.28 -9.87
CA ALA A 58 1.89 4.35 -9.08
C ALA A 58 2.67 3.08 -8.71
N VAL A 59 3.46 2.53 -9.66
CA VAL A 59 4.32 1.36 -9.42
C VAL A 59 5.42 1.71 -8.43
N HIS A 60 6.14 2.82 -8.64
CA HIS A 60 7.19 3.25 -7.70
C HIS A 60 6.66 3.55 -6.29
N ILE A 61 5.44 4.10 -6.18
CA ILE A 61 4.78 4.29 -4.88
C ILE A 61 4.47 2.95 -4.22
N ALA A 62 4.01 1.95 -4.98
CA ALA A 62 3.75 0.60 -4.45
C ALA A 62 5.04 -0.09 -4.00
N GLU A 63 6.13 0.03 -4.77
CA GLU A 63 7.47 -0.46 -4.39
C GLU A 63 7.98 0.21 -3.11
N ALA A 64 7.84 1.53 -2.99
CA ALA A 64 8.22 2.26 -1.78
C ALA A 64 7.40 1.80 -0.55
N LYS A 65 6.10 1.50 -0.71
CA LYS A 65 5.26 0.93 0.35
C LYS A 65 5.73 -0.48 0.75
N TRP A 66 6.10 -1.30 -0.21
CA TRP A 66 6.68 -2.62 0.07
C TRP A 66 8.01 -2.50 0.83
N GLN A 67 8.91 -1.59 0.43
CA GLN A 67 10.16 -1.32 1.14
C GLN A 67 9.90 -0.85 2.58
N ALA A 68 8.92 0.03 2.79
CA ALA A 68 8.51 0.48 4.11
C ALA A 68 7.99 -0.68 4.98
N ALA A 69 7.15 -1.55 4.41
CA ALA A 69 6.66 -2.74 5.10
C ALA A 69 7.81 -3.72 5.44
N ASN A 70 8.80 -3.86 4.56
CA ASN A 70 9.98 -4.68 4.82
C ASN A 70 10.86 -4.08 5.95
N ALA A 71 11.03 -2.77 6.00
CA ALA A 71 11.74 -2.08 7.08
C ALA A 71 11.02 -2.23 8.43
N ALA A 72 9.69 -2.23 8.44
CA ALA A 72 8.90 -2.45 9.65
C ALA A 72 9.14 -3.83 10.30
N ILE A 73 9.48 -4.87 9.51
CA ILE A 73 9.88 -6.18 10.04
C ILE A 73 11.13 -6.04 10.90
N SER A 74 12.14 -5.32 10.40
CA SER A 74 13.40 -5.09 11.12
C SER A 74 13.18 -4.27 12.39
N GLU A 75 12.33 -3.25 12.34
CA GLU A 75 11.95 -2.44 13.50
C GLU A 75 11.29 -3.30 14.60
N ILE A 76 10.33 -4.14 14.21
CA ILE A 76 9.63 -5.01 15.16
C ILE A 76 10.57 -6.09 15.69
N ALA A 77 11.40 -6.68 14.83
CA ALA A 77 12.37 -7.71 15.22
C ALA A 77 13.45 -7.14 16.18
N ALA A 78 13.81 -5.88 16.02
CA ALA A 78 14.75 -5.19 16.91
C ALA A 78 14.28 -5.16 18.38
N LYS A 79 12.97 -5.31 18.64
CA LYS A 79 12.43 -5.42 20.02
C LYS A 79 12.85 -6.69 20.76
N LYS A 80 13.53 -7.65 20.11
CA LYS A 80 14.20 -8.79 20.74
C LYS A 80 15.65 -8.51 21.14
N ASN A 81 16.24 -7.49 20.53
CA ASN A 81 17.64 -7.16 20.74
C ASN A 81 17.80 -6.28 21.99
N PRO A 82 18.99 -6.27 22.62
CA PRO A 82 19.27 -5.33 23.69
C PRO A 82 19.21 -3.87 23.16
N SER A 83 18.52 -3.00 23.90
CA SER A 83 18.61 -1.55 23.72
C SER A 83 19.66 -0.98 24.68
N ILE A 84 20.37 0.03 24.24
CA ILE A 84 21.35 0.78 25.04
C ILE A 84 20.92 2.24 25.00
N ASP A 85 20.56 2.76 26.16
CA ASP A 85 20.07 4.13 26.30
C ASP A 85 20.99 4.90 27.24
N PHE A 86 21.42 6.09 26.82
CA PHE A 86 22.15 7.02 27.65
C PHE A 86 21.29 8.24 27.94
N GLN A 87 21.14 8.57 29.21
CA GLN A 87 20.37 9.73 29.67
C GLN A 87 21.27 10.66 30.45
N PHE A 88 21.28 11.93 30.09
CA PHE A 88 21.89 13.03 30.85
C PHE A 88 20.79 13.88 31.45
N GLY A 89 20.86 14.07 32.77
CA GLY A 89 19.94 14.91 33.54
C GLY A 89 20.69 16.00 34.26
N ALA A 90 20.25 17.24 34.14
CA ALA A 90 20.72 18.37 34.94
C ALA A 90 19.54 18.97 35.69
N SER A 91 19.67 19.15 36.97
CA SER A 91 18.60 19.69 37.81
C SER A 91 19.16 20.80 38.72
N LYS A 92 18.38 21.85 38.89
CA LYS A 92 18.65 22.91 39.87
C LYS A 92 17.48 23.00 40.83
N PHE A 93 17.79 22.94 42.12
CA PHE A 93 16.79 22.98 43.18
C PHE A 93 16.90 24.31 43.92
N LYS A 94 15.78 24.78 44.46
CA LYS A 94 15.81 25.83 45.47
C LYS A 94 16.15 25.14 46.81
N GLU A 95 17.43 25.22 47.19
CA GLU A 95 18.02 24.65 48.41
C GLU A 95 17.17 23.55 49.09
N LYS A 96 17.36 22.32 48.74
CA LYS A 96 16.69 21.19 49.36
C LYS A 96 17.63 20.64 50.44
N SER A 97 17.44 21.07 51.64
CA SER A 97 18.14 20.49 52.77
C SER A 97 17.43 19.17 53.17
N GLN A 98 18.09 18.06 53.01
CA GLN A 98 17.61 16.79 53.53
C GLN A 98 18.38 16.45 54.78
N THR A 99 17.69 16.41 55.91
CA THR A 99 18.27 16.00 57.18
C THR A 99 18.01 14.50 57.37
N VAL A 100 19.07 13.74 57.35
CA VAL A 100 19.04 12.30 57.65
C VAL A 100 19.60 12.08 59.03
N ALA A 101 18.86 11.37 59.83
CA ALA A 101 19.30 10.94 61.15
C ALA A 101 20.31 9.81 61.04
N VAL A 102 21.58 10.08 61.25
CA VAL A 102 22.65 9.07 61.15
C VAL A 102 23.02 8.58 62.54
N PRO A 103 22.95 7.30 62.83
CA PRO A 103 23.40 6.73 64.08
C PRO A 103 24.93 6.91 64.23
N ARG A 104 25.37 7.61 65.26
CA ARG A 104 26.78 7.80 65.57
C ARG A 104 27.09 7.16 66.92
N PRO A 105 28.11 6.33 67.03
CA PRO A 105 28.50 5.80 68.31
C PRO A 105 28.84 6.93 69.30
N LEU A 106 28.34 6.82 70.49
CA LEU A 106 28.75 7.69 71.62
C LEU A 106 30.19 7.40 71.95
N GLY A 107 30.90 8.42 72.44
CA GLY A 107 32.34 8.30 72.74
C GLY A 107 32.67 7.16 73.69
N PRO A 108 33.96 6.69 73.75
CA PRO A 108 34.39 5.52 74.47
C PRO A 108 34.07 5.64 75.97
N GLU A 109 34.08 6.81 76.56
CA GLU A 109 33.70 7.01 77.97
C GLU A 109 32.24 6.67 78.27
N HIS A 110 31.33 7.01 77.31
CA HIS A 110 29.91 6.72 77.46
C HIS A 110 29.65 5.23 77.27
N ALA A 111 30.31 4.58 76.31
CA ALA A 111 30.24 3.16 76.08
C ALA A 111 30.74 2.38 77.33
N ALA A 112 31.83 2.82 77.91
CA ALA A 112 32.37 2.21 79.18
C ALA A 112 31.39 2.32 80.34
N LYS A 113 30.70 3.44 80.49
CA LYS A 113 29.66 3.59 81.55
C LYS A 113 28.46 2.69 81.28
N VAL A 114 28.02 2.55 80.04
CA VAL A 114 26.94 1.63 79.64
C VAL A 114 27.37 0.20 79.89
N ASP A 115 28.61 -0.17 79.55
CA ASP A 115 29.18 -1.48 79.81
C ASP A 115 29.24 -1.82 81.31
N ALA A 116 29.72 -0.88 82.16
CA ALA A 116 29.77 -1.08 83.61
C ALA A 116 28.37 -1.25 84.22
N THR A 117 27.39 -0.42 83.76
CA THR A 117 26.02 -0.55 84.24
C THR A 117 25.38 -1.85 83.78
N ALA A 118 25.56 -2.24 82.49
CA ALA A 118 25.06 -3.49 81.93
C ALA A 118 25.65 -4.70 82.64
N GLN A 119 26.96 -4.69 83.00
CA GLN A 119 27.60 -5.72 83.71
C GLN A 119 27.05 -5.83 85.17
N THR A 120 26.78 -4.67 85.79
CA THR A 120 26.20 -4.68 87.17
C THR A 120 24.77 -5.26 87.13
N ILE A 121 23.99 -4.94 86.18
CA ILE A 121 22.63 -5.51 85.98
C ILE A 121 22.70 -7.03 85.69
N LEU A 122 23.60 -7.46 84.84
CA LEU A 122 23.78 -8.85 84.51
C LEU A 122 24.21 -9.68 85.78
N ASN A 123 25.14 -9.14 86.55
CA ASN A 123 25.57 -9.77 87.79
C ASN A 123 24.43 -9.88 88.81
N ALA A 124 23.61 -8.85 88.96
CA ALA A 124 22.43 -8.86 89.82
C ALA A 124 21.36 -9.88 89.34
N LEU A 125 21.10 -9.93 87.98
CA LEU A 125 20.17 -10.90 87.40
C LEU A 125 20.65 -12.35 87.62
N GLN A 126 21.94 -12.61 87.49
CA GLN A 126 22.54 -13.93 87.73
C GLN A 126 22.50 -14.37 89.21
N GLN A 127 22.57 -13.41 90.11
CA GLN A 127 22.38 -13.68 91.54
C GLN A 127 20.93 -14.05 91.89
N VAL A 128 19.96 -13.43 91.21
CA VAL A 128 18.53 -13.71 91.46
C VAL A 128 18.07 -14.96 90.71
N ASN A 129 18.63 -15.23 89.56
CA ASN A 129 18.29 -16.38 88.75
C ASN A 129 19.55 -16.95 88.05
N PRO A 130 20.19 -17.99 88.60
CA PRO A 130 21.40 -18.59 88.06
C PRO A 130 21.26 -19.24 86.68
N ALA A 131 20.05 -19.40 86.17
CA ALA A 131 19.79 -19.93 84.85
C ALA A 131 19.96 -18.85 83.71
N VAL A 132 20.20 -17.61 84.07
CA VAL A 132 20.44 -16.51 83.07
C VAL A 132 21.90 -16.58 82.60
N ASN A 133 22.16 -17.25 81.49
CA ASN A 133 23.48 -17.40 80.87
C ASN A 133 23.80 -16.29 79.85
N MET A 134 23.23 -15.08 80.00
CA MET A 134 23.50 -13.93 79.10
C MET A 134 24.84 -13.30 79.52
N THR A 135 25.71 -13.09 78.54
CA THR A 135 26.98 -12.39 78.72
C THR A 135 26.85 -10.91 78.21
N LEU A 136 27.83 -10.06 78.70
CA LEU A 136 27.89 -8.69 78.19
C LEU A 136 28.04 -8.63 76.65
N GLU A 137 28.76 -9.59 76.11
CA GLU A 137 28.92 -9.69 74.61
C GLU A 137 27.61 -10.03 73.90
N ASP A 138 26.75 -10.80 74.51
CA ASP A 138 25.42 -11.10 73.98
C ASP A 138 24.51 -9.88 74.07
N LEU A 139 24.63 -9.14 75.20
CA LEU A 139 23.88 -7.89 75.38
C LEU A 139 24.29 -6.83 74.36
N LYS A 140 25.57 -6.72 73.99
CA LYS A 140 26.10 -5.80 72.98
C LYS A 140 25.53 -6.05 71.59
N LYS A 141 25.07 -7.23 71.27
CA LYS A 141 24.43 -7.56 70.01
C LYS A 141 22.97 -7.12 69.93
N THR A 142 22.35 -6.80 71.06
CA THR A 142 20.95 -6.43 71.14
C THR A 142 20.72 -4.97 70.67
N ASP A 143 19.54 -4.71 70.11
CA ASP A 143 19.14 -3.37 69.67
C ASP A 143 18.99 -2.40 70.86
N LEU A 144 18.68 -2.92 72.04
CA LEU A 144 18.64 -2.11 73.28
C LEU A 144 20.01 -1.50 73.60
N TYR A 145 21.09 -2.35 73.59
CA TYR A 145 22.43 -1.85 73.85
C TYR A 145 22.90 -0.89 72.74
N LYS A 146 22.64 -1.18 71.48
CA LYS A 146 22.94 -0.29 70.39
C LYS A 146 22.22 1.05 70.55
N GLY A 147 20.96 1.05 70.98
CA GLY A 147 20.19 2.25 71.25
C GLY A 147 20.76 3.08 72.39
N LEU A 148 21.37 2.48 73.44
CA LEU A 148 21.99 3.18 74.55
C LEU A 148 23.40 3.70 74.24
N THR A 149 24.11 3.12 73.30
CA THR A 149 25.47 3.49 72.90
C THR A 149 25.59 4.29 71.62
N THR A 150 24.49 4.56 70.95
CA THR A 150 24.43 5.37 69.74
C THR A 150 23.53 6.59 69.97
N GLN A 151 23.97 7.74 69.47
CA GLN A 151 23.13 8.90 69.37
C GLN A 151 22.82 9.15 67.89
N THR A 152 21.63 9.61 67.65
CA THR A 152 21.23 10.01 66.30
C THR A 152 21.64 11.47 66.09
N VAL A 153 22.59 11.67 65.18
CA VAL A 153 23.03 13.04 64.81
C VAL A 153 22.34 13.41 63.50
N PRO A 154 21.64 14.53 63.46
CA PRO A 154 21.09 15.03 62.21
C PRO A 154 22.24 15.51 61.31
N MET A 155 22.42 14.83 60.19
CA MET A 155 23.29 15.30 59.10
C MET A 155 22.42 15.91 58.02
N THR A 156 22.66 17.19 57.77
CA THR A 156 21.95 17.96 56.73
C THR A 156 22.81 18.01 55.49
N PHE A 157 22.28 17.45 54.43
CA PHE A 157 22.85 17.56 53.07
C PHE A 157 22.09 18.63 52.32
N ALA A 158 22.76 19.73 52.00
CA ALA A 158 22.21 20.79 51.14
C ALA A 158 22.68 20.53 49.72
N GLN A 159 21.73 20.40 48.80
CA GLN A 159 22.01 20.25 47.40
C GLN A 159 21.16 21.26 46.63
N ASP A 160 21.80 22.14 45.87
CA ASP A 160 21.14 23.17 45.06
C ASP A 160 21.09 22.77 43.56
N ARG A 161 21.91 21.84 43.14
CA ARG A 161 22.01 21.34 41.78
C ARG A 161 22.42 19.87 41.79
N GLY A 162 22.14 19.19 40.71
CA GLY A 162 22.58 17.81 40.51
C GLY A 162 22.65 17.47 39.02
N PHE A 163 23.69 16.75 38.67
CA PHE A 163 23.88 16.11 37.36
C PHE A 163 23.75 14.61 37.53
N GLN A 164 22.99 14.01 36.66
CA GLN A 164 22.78 12.56 36.68
C GLN A 164 22.97 12.03 35.27
N ASN A 165 23.88 11.08 35.13
CA ASN A 165 24.11 10.32 33.90
C ASN A 165 23.68 8.89 34.15
N THR A 166 22.94 8.31 33.23
CA THR A 166 22.49 6.92 33.32
C THR A 166 22.69 6.24 31.99
N LEU A 167 23.45 5.16 32.00
CA LEU A 167 23.57 4.22 30.90
C LEU A 167 22.73 3.00 31.26
N SER A 168 21.71 2.71 30.48
CA SER A 168 20.83 1.57 30.69
C SER A 168 20.87 0.62 29.49
N VAL A 169 21.00 -0.67 29.77
CA VAL A 169 20.88 -1.75 28.80
C VAL A 169 19.67 -2.58 29.18
N THR A 170 18.74 -2.74 28.26
CA THR A 170 17.55 -3.58 28.46
C THR A 170 17.50 -4.64 27.38
N TRP A 171 17.51 -5.90 27.76
CA TRP A 171 17.43 -7.03 26.84
C TRP A 171 16.24 -7.92 27.18
N PRO A 172 15.17 -7.90 26.37
CA PRO A 172 14.06 -8.82 26.51
C PRO A 172 14.45 -10.20 25.99
N ILE A 173 14.69 -11.16 26.91
CA ILE A 173 15.08 -12.54 26.56
C ILE A 173 13.88 -13.31 26.02
N TRP A 174 12.70 -13.09 26.63
CA TRP A 174 11.47 -13.75 26.23
C TRP A 174 10.26 -12.87 26.52
N THR A 175 9.39 -12.75 25.52
CA THR A 175 8.22 -11.85 25.56
C THR A 175 6.89 -12.58 25.50
N GLY A 176 6.85 -13.86 25.88
CA GLY A 176 5.64 -14.68 25.80
C GLY A 176 5.18 -15.02 24.38
N GLY A 177 6.04 -14.86 23.36
CA GLY A 177 5.71 -15.02 21.95
C GLY A 177 5.16 -13.75 21.28
N ARG A 178 5.06 -12.62 22.01
CA ARG A 178 4.49 -11.38 21.50
C ARG A 178 5.28 -10.80 20.33
N VAL A 179 6.61 -10.78 20.42
CA VAL A 179 7.47 -10.22 19.36
C VAL A 179 7.51 -11.16 18.17
N GLU A 180 7.54 -12.48 18.38
CA GLU A 180 7.49 -13.50 17.34
C GLU A 180 6.25 -13.36 16.47
N SER A 181 5.08 -13.32 17.10
CA SER A 181 3.81 -13.14 16.38
C SER A 181 3.68 -11.76 15.74
N ALA A 182 4.23 -10.70 16.37
CA ALA A 182 4.26 -9.38 15.76
C ALA A 182 5.15 -9.36 14.50
N VAL A 183 6.30 -10.04 14.51
CA VAL A 183 7.18 -10.20 13.32
C VAL A 183 6.47 -11.01 12.24
N ALA A 184 5.77 -12.09 12.61
CA ALA A 184 4.98 -12.89 11.66
C ALA A 184 3.87 -12.06 11.01
N ALA A 185 3.12 -11.29 11.80
CA ALA A 185 2.10 -10.36 11.28
C ALA A 185 2.70 -9.31 10.32
N ALA A 186 3.87 -8.76 10.65
CA ALA A 186 4.56 -7.80 9.79
C ALA A 186 5.05 -8.44 8.48
N ARG A 187 5.49 -9.70 8.49
CA ARG A 187 5.86 -10.45 7.29
C ARG A 187 4.66 -10.62 6.35
N TYR A 188 3.50 -11.03 6.88
CA TYR A 188 2.27 -11.09 6.09
C TYR A 188 1.87 -9.73 5.54
N GLY A 189 2.10 -8.65 6.30
CA GLY A 189 1.89 -7.27 5.83
C GLY A 189 2.82 -6.88 4.68
N ARG A 190 4.10 -7.27 4.73
CA ARG A 190 5.05 -7.09 3.61
C ARG A 190 4.62 -7.86 2.37
N ASP A 191 4.24 -9.14 2.55
CA ASP A 191 3.81 -10.00 1.45
C ASP A 191 2.52 -9.45 0.80
N ALA A 192 1.59 -8.90 1.61
CA ALA A 192 0.42 -8.20 1.10
C ALA A 192 0.77 -6.92 0.33
N ALA A 193 1.81 -6.18 0.76
CA ALA A 193 2.30 -5.01 0.03
C ALA A 193 2.98 -5.40 -1.31
N GLU A 194 3.62 -6.56 -1.38
CA GLU A 194 4.18 -7.11 -2.62
C GLU A 194 3.09 -7.39 -3.64
N TRP A 195 2.00 -8.04 -3.24
CA TRP A 195 0.82 -8.22 -4.09
C TRP A 195 0.20 -6.88 -4.53
N GLY A 196 0.39 -5.83 -3.72
CA GLY A 196 0.02 -4.46 -4.08
C GLY A 196 0.76 -3.92 -5.30
N ILE A 197 2.02 -4.30 -5.52
CA ILE A 197 2.79 -3.92 -6.71
C ILE A 197 2.14 -4.53 -7.96
N TYR A 198 1.88 -5.84 -7.95
CA TYR A 198 1.24 -6.53 -9.08
C TYR A 198 -0.15 -5.98 -9.41
N LYS A 199 -0.90 -5.59 -8.36
CA LYS A 199 -2.19 -4.93 -8.53
C LYS A 199 -2.04 -3.60 -9.28
N GLU A 200 -1.13 -2.73 -8.85
CA GLU A 200 -0.91 -1.44 -9.50
C GLU A 200 -0.39 -1.59 -10.93
N GLU A 201 0.44 -2.59 -11.21
CA GLU A 201 0.88 -2.92 -12.57
C GLU A 201 -0.29 -3.33 -13.46
N ALA A 202 -1.18 -4.20 -12.98
CA ALA A 202 -2.36 -4.66 -13.72
C ALA A 202 -3.37 -3.52 -13.96
N ASP A 203 -3.60 -2.67 -12.95
CA ASP A 203 -4.43 -1.49 -13.06
C ASP A 203 -3.85 -0.49 -14.08
N LEU A 204 -2.54 -0.33 -14.08
CA LEU A 204 -1.83 0.53 -15.03
C LEU A 204 -1.90 -0.03 -16.46
N LYS A 205 -1.69 -1.34 -16.65
CA LYS A 205 -1.89 -2.01 -17.96
C LYS A 205 -3.27 -1.71 -18.50
N TYR A 206 -4.31 -1.86 -17.67
CA TYR A 206 -5.68 -1.56 -18.09
C TYR A 206 -5.86 -0.09 -18.49
N LYS A 207 -5.37 0.86 -17.67
CA LYS A 207 -5.47 2.31 -17.96
C LYS A 207 -4.74 2.69 -19.25
N VAL A 208 -3.54 2.12 -19.46
CA VAL A 208 -2.75 2.36 -20.67
C VAL A 208 -3.47 1.78 -21.89
N THR A 209 -4.00 0.56 -21.80
CA THR A 209 -4.75 -0.08 -22.86
C THR A 209 -6.01 0.72 -23.21
N GLN A 210 -6.75 1.18 -22.20
CA GLN A 210 -7.91 2.05 -22.38
C GLN A 210 -7.52 3.38 -23.06
N GLY A 211 -6.47 4.04 -22.57
CA GLY A 211 -5.99 5.30 -23.16
C GLY A 211 -5.49 5.14 -24.60
N TYR A 212 -4.85 4.01 -24.90
CA TYR A 212 -4.39 3.68 -26.24
C TYR A 212 -5.55 3.52 -27.22
N TYR A 213 -6.57 2.73 -26.88
CA TYR A 213 -7.76 2.56 -27.71
C TYR A 213 -8.61 3.84 -27.77
N GLN A 214 -8.67 4.64 -26.70
CA GLN A 214 -9.31 5.94 -26.71
C GLN A 214 -8.64 6.92 -27.69
N LEU A 215 -7.31 6.87 -27.79
CA LEU A 215 -6.59 7.66 -28.80
C LEU A 215 -6.95 7.23 -30.22
N MET A 216 -7.03 5.92 -30.48
CA MET A 216 -7.45 5.38 -31.78
C MET A 216 -8.90 5.75 -32.09
N GLU A 217 -9.82 5.64 -31.14
CA GLU A 217 -11.21 6.04 -31.28
C GLU A 217 -11.33 7.52 -31.66
N ALA A 218 -10.62 8.39 -30.94
CA ALA A 218 -10.61 9.84 -31.22
C ALA A 218 -10.07 10.14 -32.63
N GLN A 219 -9.04 9.40 -33.10
CA GLN A 219 -8.53 9.55 -34.47
C GLN A 219 -9.59 9.15 -35.51
N HIS A 220 -10.27 8.03 -35.32
CA HIS A 220 -11.35 7.60 -36.19
C HIS A 220 -12.52 8.62 -36.24
N PHE A 221 -12.87 9.19 -35.08
CA PHE A 221 -13.91 10.26 -35.05
C PHE A 221 -13.47 11.52 -35.80
N ALA A 222 -12.18 11.88 -35.67
CA ALA A 222 -11.63 12.99 -36.45
C ALA A 222 -11.68 12.69 -37.97
N ASP A 223 -11.40 11.47 -38.40
CA ASP A 223 -11.46 11.05 -39.80
C ASP A 223 -12.90 11.03 -40.33
N ILE A 224 -13.88 10.59 -39.53
CA ILE A 224 -15.31 10.67 -39.86
C ILE A 224 -15.72 12.14 -40.05
N ALA A 225 -15.35 13.02 -39.10
CA ALA A 225 -15.68 14.44 -39.16
C ALA A 225 -15.00 15.15 -40.33
N ASN A 226 -13.75 14.83 -40.66
CA ASN A 226 -13.03 15.33 -41.83
C ASN A 226 -13.79 14.93 -43.12
N THR A 227 -14.15 13.64 -43.22
CA THR A 227 -14.92 13.12 -44.39
C THR A 227 -16.29 13.80 -44.53
N ALA A 228 -16.98 14.06 -43.41
CA ALA A 228 -18.26 14.76 -43.40
C ALA A 228 -18.12 16.21 -43.94
N VAL A 229 -17.09 16.93 -43.48
CA VAL A 229 -16.80 18.30 -43.97
C VAL A 229 -16.47 18.30 -45.47
N GLU A 230 -15.67 17.35 -45.97
CA GLU A 230 -15.35 17.19 -47.36
C GLU A 230 -16.63 16.93 -48.21
N ASN A 231 -17.46 15.97 -47.77
CA ASN A 231 -18.72 15.63 -48.45
C ASN A 231 -19.69 16.80 -48.48
N LEU A 232 -19.90 17.49 -47.36
CA LEU A 232 -20.80 18.63 -47.28
C LEU A 232 -20.27 19.85 -48.03
N THR A 233 -18.96 20.08 -48.05
CA THR A 233 -18.34 21.13 -48.88
C THR A 233 -18.63 20.89 -50.38
N ALA A 234 -18.45 19.65 -50.82
CA ALA A 234 -18.79 19.28 -52.21
C ALA A 234 -20.29 19.38 -52.48
N HIS A 235 -21.13 19.04 -51.48
CA HIS A 235 -22.58 19.16 -51.61
C HIS A 235 -23.02 20.62 -51.71
N VAL A 236 -22.57 21.53 -50.82
CA VAL A 236 -22.85 22.98 -50.88
C VAL A 236 -22.46 23.56 -52.24
N LYS A 237 -21.27 23.21 -52.74
CA LYS A 237 -20.84 23.64 -54.09
C LYS A 237 -21.82 23.21 -55.18
N ASN A 238 -22.28 21.95 -55.13
CA ASN A 238 -23.23 21.40 -56.09
C ASN A 238 -24.61 22.10 -56.00
N VAL A 239 -25.15 22.26 -54.77
CA VAL A 239 -26.43 22.94 -54.54
C VAL A 239 -26.38 24.39 -55.01
N THR A 240 -25.29 25.14 -54.79
CA THR A 240 -25.07 26.49 -55.22
C THR A 240 -25.06 26.59 -56.75
N GLN A 241 -24.42 25.60 -57.43
CA GLN A 241 -24.46 25.58 -58.94
C GLN A 241 -25.86 25.35 -59.48
N ILE A 242 -26.64 24.46 -58.89
CA ILE A 242 -28.01 24.14 -59.25
C ILE A 242 -28.95 25.37 -58.99
N TYR A 243 -28.73 26.06 -57.85
CA TYR A 243 -29.44 27.32 -57.53
C TYR A 243 -29.15 28.42 -58.55
N ASN A 244 -27.89 28.62 -58.93
CA ASN A 244 -27.50 29.58 -59.92
C ASN A 244 -28.10 29.29 -61.34
N ALA A 245 -28.40 28.02 -61.62
CA ALA A 245 -29.12 27.56 -62.77
C ALA A 245 -30.66 27.75 -62.66
N GLY A 246 -31.16 28.22 -61.49
CA GLY A 246 -32.60 28.51 -61.28
C GLY A 246 -33.45 27.26 -60.98
N VAL A 247 -32.82 26.09 -60.65
CA VAL A 247 -33.54 24.81 -60.50
C VAL A 247 -34.01 24.57 -59.08
N VAL A 248 -33.27 25.07 -58.07
CA VAL A 248 -33.59 24.88 -56.62
C VAL A 248 -33.76 26.22 -55.93
N ALA A 249 -34.41 26.21 -54.75
CA ALA A 249 -34.66 27.41 -53.97
C ALA A 249 -33.42 27.79 -53.10
N ARG A 250 -33.30 29.06 -52.74
CA ARG A 250 -32.23 29.57 -51.88
C ARG A 250 -32.17 28.88 -50.52
N ILE A 251 -33.30 28.38 -50.00
CA ILE A 251 -33.38 27.66 -48.75
C ILE A 251 -32.52 26.39 -48.76
N ASP A 252 -32.39 25.71 -49.92
CA ASP A 252 -31.57 24.53 -50.06
C ASP A 252 -30.07 24.85 -49.91
N VAL A 253 -29.62 26.00 -50.41
CA VAL A 253 -28.26 26.49 -50.22
C VAL A 253 -28.00 26.79 -48.75
N LEU A 254 -28.89 27.59 -48.11
CA LEU A 254 -28.74 28.00 -46.73
C LEU A 254 -28.76 26.80 -45.77
N SER A 255 -29.64 25.82 -45.95
CA SER A 255 -29.68 24.60 -45.12
C SER A 255 -28.42 23.75 -45.29
N SER A 256 -27.88 23.67 -46.51
CA SER A 256 -26.62 22.97 -46.77
C SER A 256 -25.40 23.70 -46.15
N GLU A 257 -25.40 25.06 -46.17
CA GLU A 257 -24.36 25.86 -45.50
C GLU A 257 -24.40 25.69 -43.96
N VAL A 258 -25.61 25.64 -43.36
CA VAL A 258 -25.79 25.36 -41.94
C VAL A 258 -25.25 23.97 -41.60
N ALA A 259 -25.61 22.94 -42.37
CA ALA A 259 -25.10 21.58 -42.16
C ALA A 259 -23.55 21.51 -42.28
N LEU A 260 -22.96 22.26 -43.22
CA LEU A 260 -21.49 22.37 -43.32
C LEU A 260 -20.88 23.07 -42.12
N ALA A 261 -21.52 24.13 -41.59
CA ALA A 261 -21.04 24.81 -40.38
C ALA A 261 -21.05 23.88 -39.14
N ASP A 262 -22.13 23.10 -38.98
CA ASP A 262 -22.23 22.08 -37.91
C ASP A 262 -21.17 20.99 -38.06
N ALA A 263 -20.89 20.53 -39.28
CA ALA A 263 -19.84 19.54 -39.52
C ALA A 263 -18.43 20.08 -39.19
N ARG A 264 -18.16 21.36 -39.52
CA ARG A 264 -16.89 22.02 -39.13
C ARG A 264 -16.75 22.16 -37.64
N GLU A 265 -17.81 22.47 -36.92
CA GLU A 265 -17.80 22.53 -35.45
C GLU A 265 -17.46 21.14 -34.86
N LYS A 266 -18.10 20.08 -35.36
CA LYS A 266 -17.78 18.68 -34.97
C LYS A 266 -16.33 18.31 -35.31
N GLN A 267 -15.82 18.74 -36.47
CA GLN A 267 -14.41 18.53 -36.86
C GLN A 267 -13.44 19.17 -35.85
N ILE A 268 -13.68 20.43 -35.47
CA ILE A 268 -12.85 21.13 -34.48
C ILE A 268 -12.85 20.39 -33.13
N LYS A 269 -14.04 19.95 -32.67
CA LYS A 269 -14.17 19.16 -31.43
C LYS A 269 -13.43 17.83 -31.51
N ALA A 270 -13.55 17.10 -32.60
CA ALA A 270 -12.89 15.82 -32.80
C ALA A 270 -11.35 15.97 -32.85
N GLN A 271 -10.84 17.00 -33.55
CA GLN A 271 -9.42 17.31 -33.57
C GLN A 271 -8.87 17.65 -32.17
N ASN A 272 -9.63 18.44 -31.40
CA ASN A 272 -9.26 18.72 -30.00
C ASN A 272 -9.26 17.46 -29.14
N ALA A 273 -10.23 16.55 -29.31
CA ALA A 273 -10.28 15.27 -28.59
C ALA A 273 -9.04 14.40 -28.88
N VAL A 274 -8.54 14.39 -30.12
CA VAL A 274 -7.26 13.72 -30.44
C VAL A 274 -6.10 14.31 -29.66
N GLN A 275 -6.00 15.65 -29.57
CA GLN A 275 -4.92 16.29 -28.81
C GLN A 275 -5.01 15.96 -27.32
N LEU A 276 -6.21 15.96 -26.74
CA LEU A 276 -6.42 15.57 -25.34
C LEU A 276 -6.08 14.11 -25.11
N ALA A 277 -6.46 13.20 -26.00
CA ALA A 277 -6.12 11.78 -25.90
C ALA A 277 -4.61 11.54 -25.98
N ARG A 278 -3.90 12.27 -26.86
CA ARG A 278 -2.43 12.26 -26.94
C ARG A 278 -1.78 12.75 -25.65
N ALA A 279 -2.25 13.87 -25.11
CA ALA A 279 -1.74 14.40 -23.85
C ALA A 279 -1.97 13.43 -22.67
N ASN A 280 -3.15 12.80 -22.62
CA ASN A 280 -3.44 11.75 -21.64
C ASN A 280 -2.48 10.55 -21.76
N MET A 281 -2.24 10.10 -23.00
CA MET A 281 -1.32 8.99 -23.25
C MET A 281 0.11 9.33 -22.84
N SER A 282 0.60 10.54 -23.18
CA SER A 282 1.92 11.02 -22.74
C SER A 282 2.03 11.06 -21.21
N ASN A 283 0.98 11.47 -20.51
CA ASN A 283 0.94 11.46 -19.04
C ASN A 283 0.95 10.04 -18.47
N LEU A 284 0.18 9.10 -19.03
CA LEU A 284 0.18 7.69 -18.62
C LEU A 284 1.56 7.03 -18.80
N LEU A 285 2.28 7.40 -19.85
CA LEU A 285 3.62 6.91 -20.13
C LEU A 285 4.73 7.68 -19.38
N ARG A 286 4.35 8.76 -18.68
CA ARG A 286 5.30 9.69 -18.03
C ARG A 286 6.32 10.26 -19.03
N LEU A 287 5.87 10.57 -20.21
CA LEU A 287 6.68 11.22 -21.24
C LEU A 287 6.57 12.76 -21.13
N PRO A 288 7.59 13.51 -21.57
CA PRO A 288 7.49 14.96 -21.68
C PRO A 288 6.27 15.39 -22.49
N THR A 289 5.63 16.49 -22.12
CA THR A 289 4.41 17.01 -22.78
C THR A 289 4.61 17.38 -24.26
N VAL A 290 5.85 17.59 -24.67
CA VAL A 290 6.23 17.84 -26.08
C VAL A 290 6.27 16.57 -26.93
N THR A 291 6.20 15.39 -26.31
CA THR A 291 6.22 14.10 -27.02
C THR A 291 4.81 13.76 -27.51
N THR A 292 4.65 13.59 -28.82
CA THR A 292 3.40 13.15 -29.44
C THR A 292 3.41 11.64 -29.59
N VAL A 293 2.54 10.95 -28.85
CA VAL A 293 2.35 9.50 -28.99
C VAL A 293 1.39 9.24 -30.15
N VAL A 294 1.77 8.31 -31.03
CA VAL A 294 0.96 7.85 -32.16
C VAL A 294 0.93 6.32 -32.12
N PRO A 295 -0.27 5.71 -32.22
CA PRO A 295 -0.39 4.26 -32.36
C PRO A 295 0.35 3.75 -33.60
N ASP A 296 0.91 2.54 -33.53
CA ASP A 296 1.59 1.89 -34.65
C ASP A 296 0.63 1.45 -35.75
N THR A 297 -0.64 1.23 -35.42
CA THR A 297 -1.73 0.86 -36.32
C THR A 297 -2.95 1.75 -36.08
N ASN A 298 -3.74 1.97 -37.13
CA ASN A 298 -5.04 2.62 -37.03
C ASN A 298 -6.21 1.62 -37.00
N GLU A 299 -5.95 0.32 -37.06
CA GLU A 299 -7.00 -0.69 -37.07
C GLU A 299 -7.32 -1.13 -35.62
N LEU A 300 -8.58 -0.97 -35.22
CA LEU A 300 -9.09 -1.55 -33.98
C LEU A 300 -9.24 -3.07 -34.17
N PRO A 301 -8.50 -3.89 -33.41
CA PRO A 301 -8.56 -5.33 -33.58
C PRO A 301 -9.91 -5.89 -33.14
N HIS A 302 -10.34 -6.99 -33.77
CA HIS A 302 -11.50 -7.75 -33.36
C HIS A 302 -11.11 -9.22 -33.27
N ARG A 303 -10.84 -9.69 -32.03
CA ARG A 303 -10.42 -11.08 -31.73
C ARG A 303 -11.50 -11.75 -30.89
N ALA A 304 -12.00 -12.90 -31.36
CA ALA A 304 -13.01 -13.66 -30.64
C ALA A 304 -12.51 -14.15 -29.27
N ILE A 305 -13.37 -14.08 -28.26
CA ILE A 305 -13.11 -14.66 -26.94
C ILE A 305 -13.23 -16.18 -27.03
N THR A 306 -12.24 -16.90 -26.48
CA THR A 306 -12.23 -18.37 -26.44
C THR A 306 -12.52 -18.94 -25.05
N ILE A 307 -12.33 -18.14 -23.97
CA ILE A 307 -12.53 -18.59 -22.59
C ILE A 307 -14.01 -18.55 -22.20
N GLN A 308 -14.48 -19.56 -21.48
CA GLN A 308 -15.84 -19.57 -20.92
C GLN A 308 -15.88 -18.78 -19.61
N ARG A 309 -17.06 -18.19 -19.29
CA ARG A 309 -17.23 -17.38 -18.07
C ARG A 309 -16.84 -18.11 -16.78
N ALA A 310 -17.25 -19.38 -16.63
CA ALA A 310 -16.91 -20.17 -15.45
C ALA A 310 -15.38 -20.33 -15.28
N GLN A 311 -14.69 -20.66 -16.37
CA GLN A 311 -13.23 -20.78 -16.38
C GLN A 311 -12.53 -19.47 -16.06
N ALA A 312 -13.09 -18.33 -16.52
CA ALA A 312 -12.57 -17.01 -16.22
C ALA A 312 -12.71 -16.66 -14.73
N ILE A 313 -13.83 -17.05 -14.10
CA ILE A 313 -14.06 -16.88 -12.66
C ILE A 313 -13.09 -17.75 -11.87
N ASP A 314 -12.97 -19.03 -12.18
CA ASP A 314 -12.05 -19.94 -11.48
C ASP A 314 -10.60 -19.46 -11.57
N TYR A 315 -10.18 -18.99 -12.75
CA TYR A 315 -8.87 -18.40 -12.94
C TYR A 315 -8.69 -17.14 -12.09
N ALA A 316 -9.68 -16.25 -12.08
CA ALA A 316 -9.64 -15.00 -11.30
C ALA A 316 -9.52 -15.28 -9.80
N LEU A 317 -10.28 -16.21 -9.24
CA LEU A 317 -10.22 -16.59 -7.83
C LEU A 317 -8.87 -17.19 -7.44
N ALA A 318 -8.14 -17.81 -8.37
CA ALA A 318 -6.80 -18.32 -8.12
C ALA A 318 -5.71 -17.25 -8.22
N HIS A 319 -5.86 -16.22 -9.09
CA HIS A 319 -4.76 -15.34 -9.47
C HIS A 319 -4.97 -13.87 -9.11
N ARG A 320 -6.17 -13.45 -8.65
CA ARG A 320 -6.46 -12.05 -8.37
C ARG A 320 -5.70 -11.54 -7.14
N TRP A 321 -5.02 -10.43 -7.30
CA TRP A 321 -4.13 -9.82 -6.31
C TRP A 321 -4.85 -9.43 -5.02
N GLU A 322 -6.05 -8.89 -5.14
CA GLU A 322 -6.86 -8.44 -4.00
C GLU A 322 -7.26 -9.59 -3.10
N LEU A 323 -7.53 -10.77 -3.67
CA LEU A 323 -7.88 -11.95 -2.88
C LEU A 323 -6.66 -12.46 -2.09
N GLN A 324 -5.47 -12.44 -2.72
CA GLN A 324 -4.22 -12.79 -2.06
C GLN A 324 -3.88 -11.80 -0.92
N GLN A 325 -4.07 -10.51 -1.15
CA GLN A 325 -3.91 -9.49 -0.11
C GLN A 325 -4.89 -9.72 1.06
N ALA A 326 -6.16 -10.01 0.76
CA ALA A 326 -7.17 -10.28 1.78
C ALA A 326 -6.81 -11.54 2.60
N ALA A 327 -6.37 -12.62 1.94
CA ALA A 327 -5.90 -13.84 2.61
C ALA A 327 -4.72 -13.60 3.54
N LEU A 328 -3.75 -12.79 3.11
CA LEU A 328 -2.60 -12.39 3.95
C LEU A 328 -3.03 -11.51 5.12
N ASN A 329 -4.01 -10.65 4.95
CA ASN A 329 -4.57 -9.84 6.03
C ASN A 329 -5.29 -10.69 7.08
N VAL A 330 -5.96 -11.78 6.68
CA VAL A 330 -6.52 -12.78 7.63
C VAL A 330 -5.38 -13.38 8.46
N LYS A 331 -4.31 -13.90 7.81
CA LYS A 331 -3.14 -14.46 8.51
C LYS A 331 -2.45 -13.44 9.43
N ALA A 332 -2.34 -12.19 8.99
CA ALA A 332 -1.80 -11.12 9.83
C ALA A 332 -2.70 -10.86 11.06
N SER A 333 -4.01 -10.95 10.92
CA SER A 333 -4.98 -10.78 12.02
C SER A 333 -4.96 -11.96 12.99
N GLU A 334 -4.74 -13.19 12.53
CA GLU A 334 -4.48 -14.36 13.38
C GLU A 334 -3.24 -14.15 14.25
N GLU A 335 -2.15 -13.63 13.67
CA GLU A 335 -0.93 -13.34 14.44
C GLU A 335 -1.13 -12.16 15.40
N LYS A 336 -1.90 -11.14 15.03
CA LYS A 336 -2.30 -10.06 15.97
C LYS A 336 -3.11 -10.59 17.14
N LEU A 337 -3.97 -11.59 16.92
CA LEU A 337 -4.67 -12.29 18.00
C LEU A 337 -3.69 -13.04 18.91
N ASN A 338 -2.63 -13.67 18.37
CA ASN A 338 -1.58 -14.31 19.14
C ASN A 338 -0.77 -13.29 19.96
N VAL A 339 -0.49 -12.10 19.39
CA VAL A 339 0.09 -10.96 20.13
C VAL A 339 -0.79 -10.56 21.32
N ALA A 340 -2.11 -10.45 21.13
CA ALA A 340 -3.05 -10.13 22.20
C ALA A 340 -3.06 -11.21 23.32
N LYS A 341 -3.06 -12.49 22.93
CA LYS A 341 -3.00 -13.63 23.87
C LYS A 341 -1.69 -13.65 24.67
N ALA A 342 -0.59 -13.12 24.14
CA ALA A 342 0.68 -13.04 24.83
C ALA A 342 0.65 -12.12 26.06
N GLY A 343 -0.36 -11.25 26.19
CA GLY A 343 -0.52 -10.36 27.35
C GLY A 343 -0.66 -11.07 28.71
N ASN A 344 -1.15 -12.31 28.74
CA ASN A 344 -1.25 -13.13 29.96
C ASN A 344 -0.05 -14.06 30.18
N LYS A 345 0.96 -14.00 29.31
CA LYS A 345 2.16 -14.83 29.45
C LYS A 345 3.27 -14.08 30.21
N PRO A 346 4.13 -14.79 30.95
CA PRO A 346 5.27 -14.16 31.59
C PRO A 346 6.22 -13.56 30.54
N THR A 347 6.98 -12.55 30.95
CA THR A 347 8.08 -11.97 30.18
C THR A 347 9.37 -12.03 30.98
N VAL A 348 10.48 -12.27 30.31
CA VAL A 348 11.82 -12.36 30.91
C VAL A 348 12.70 -11.28 30.29
N ALA A 349 13.30 -10.45 31.12
CA ALA A 349 14.23 -9.43 30.67
C ALA A 349 15.49 -9.39 31.56
N LEU A 350 16.61 -9.06 30.93
CA LEU A 350 17.85 -8.70 31.58
C LEU A 350 18.02 -7.18 31.48
N THR A 351 18.35 -6.55 32.61
CA THR A 351 18.64 -5.12 32.66
C THR A 351 20.01 -4.89 33.30
N ALA A 352 20.79 -3.98 32.72
CA ALA A 352 22.00 -3.48 33.32
C ALA A 352 21.93 -1.95 33.34
N ASN A 353 22.10 -1.35 34.50
CA ASN A 353 22.10 0.09 34.64
C ASN A 353 23.43 0.51 35.28
N MET A 354 24.00 1.56 34.73
CA MET A 354 25.16 2.25 35.27
C MET A 354 24.79 3.71 35.42
N SER A 355 24.89 4.25 36.60
CA SER A 355 24.51 5.62 36.89
C SER A 355 25.63 6.36 37.60
N TRP A 356 25.78 7.60 37.24
CA TRP A 356 26.69 8.53 37.90
C TRP A 356 25.87 9.72 38.40
N GLN A 357 26.17 10.18 39.58
CA GLN A 357 25.46 11.34 40.13
C GLN A 357 26.46 12.25 40.86
N ASP A 358 26.45 13.53 40.48
CA ASP A 358 27.28 14.52 41.12
C ASP A 358 26.55 15.90 41.14
N LYS A 359 27.01 16.77 42.04
CA LYS A 359 26.60 18.17 42.09
C LYS A 359 27.35 19.03 41.10
N ASP A 360 28.51 18.60 40.61
CA ASP A 360 29.37 19.33 39.69
C ASP A 360 29.33 18.72 38.26
N PHE A 361 29.37 19.60 37.25
CA PHE A 361 29.40 19.18 35.84
C PHE A 361 30.77 18.58 35.50
N PRO A 362 30.83 17.48 34.74
CA PRO A 362 29.77 16.79 33.96
C PRO A 362 28.98 15.70 34.71
N GLY A 363 29.20 15.47 36.00
CA GLY A 363 28.40 14.58 36.83
C GLY A 363 28.76 13.09 36.67
N PHE A 364 30.03 12.76 36.44
CA PHE A 364 30.49 11.36 36.29
C PHE A 364 31.22 10.81 37.55
N GLU A 365 31.08 11.48 38.67
CA GLU A 365 31.52 10.93 39.95
C GLU A 365 30.42 10.04 40.57
N ASN A 366 30.69 9.41 41.66
CA ASN A 366 29.76 8.53 42.41
C ASN A 366 29.04 7.51 41.50
N GLU A 367 29.82 6.60 40.95
CA GLU A 367 29.36 5.51 40.11
C GLU A 367 28.57 4.47 40.92
N ASP A 368 27.42 4.08 40.38
CA ASP A 368 26.62 2.94 40.84
C ASP A 368 26.24 2.06 39.67
N TRP A 369 26.33 0.75 39.78
CA TRP A 369 25.92 -0.16 38.75
C TRP A 369 25.08 -1.31 39.29
N LYS A 370 24.15 -1.77 38.47
CA LYS A 370 23.24 -2.86 38.79
C LYS A 370 22.97 -3.72 37.56
N VAL A 371 23.13 -5.03 37.68
CA VAL A 371 22.69 -6.01 36.72
C VAL A 371 21.59 -6.85 37.37
N ALA A 372 20.44 -6.98 36.69
CA ALA A 372 19.29 -7.69 37.21
C ALA A 372 18.61 -8.50 36.09
N GLY A 373 18.27 -9.74 36.38
CA GLY A 373 17.33 -10.53 35.58
C GLY A 373 15.98 -10.56 36.27
N GLY A 374 14.92 -10.37 35.52
CA GLY A 374 13.56 -10.34 36.05
C GLY A 374 12.58 -11.12 35.21
N VAL A 375 11.61 -11.74 35.89
CA VAL A 375 10.42 -12.34 35.27
C VAL A 375 9.21 -11.52 35.71
N SER A 376 8.48 -10.97 34.76
CA SER A 376 7.21 -10.28 35.03
C SER A 376 6.07 -11.10 34.48
N TRP A 377 5.13 -11.46 35.36
CA TRP A 377 3.94 -12.23 34.98
C TRP A 377 2.68 -11.55 35.51
N PRO A 378 1.85 -10.98 34.62
CA PRO A 378 0.59 -10.40 35.06
C PRO A 378 -0.41 -11.52 35.36
N LEU A 379 -0.56 -11.86 36.65
CA LEU A 379 -1.53 -12.88 37.08
C LEU A 379 -2.98 -12.40 36.97
N TYR A 380 -3.20 -11.09 37.16
CA TYR A 380 -4.48 -10.44 37.01
C TYR A 380 -4.29 -8.97 36.58
N ASP A 381 -4.91 -8.60 35.48
CA ASP A 381 -4.78 -7.26 34.88
C ASP A 381 -6.13 -6.50 34.79
N GLY A 382 -7.08 -6.84 35.65
CA GLY A 382 -8.42 -6.23 35.63
C GLY A 382 -9.24 -6.57 34.41
N GLY A 383 -8.87 -7.61 33.64
CA GLY A 383 -9.56 -8.02 32.40
C GLY A 383 -9.08 -7.31 31.14
N ALA A 384 -8.02 -6.50 31.21
CA ALA A 384 -7.48 -5.75 30.07
C ALA A 384 -7.05 -6.67 28.92
N THR A 385 -6.31 -7.74 29.21
CA THR A 385 -5.92 -8.73 28.19
C THR A 385 -7.11 -9.48 27.62
N THR A 386 -8.10 -9.82 28.46
CA THR A 386 -9.36 -10.45 28.00
C THR A 386 -10.09 -9.54 27.01
N GLY A 387 -10.16 -8.22 27.30
CA GLY A 387 -10.72 -7.23 26.38
C GLY A 387 -9.94 -7.15 25.06
N LYS A 388 -8.59 -7.10 25.11
CA LYS A 388 -7.74 -7.10 23.92
C LYS A 388 -7.93 -8.36 23.05
N VAL A 389 -8.03 -9.54 23.67
CA VAL A 389 -8.26 -10.80 22.96
C VAL A 389 -9.64 -10.82 22.31
N LYS A 390 -10.69 -10.30 22.99
CA LYS A 390 -12.02 -10.16 22.37
C LYS A 390 -12.00 -9.19 21.19
N GLY A 391 -11.33 -8.05 21.32
CA GLY A 391 -11.15 -7.10 20.20
C GLY A 391 -10.43 -7.75 19.02
N ALA A 392 -9.27 -8.38 19.26
CA ALA A 392 -8.50 -9.04 18.20
C ALA A 392 -9.26 -10.22 17.53
N LYS A 393 -10.17 -10.90 18.24
CA LYS A 393 -11.06 -11.90 17.62
C LYS A 393 -12.09 -11.26 16.71
N ALA A 394 -12.65 -10.12 17.11
CA ALA A 394 -13.57 -9.38 16.25
C ALA A 394 -12.86 -8.81 15.00
N ASP A 395 -11.61 -8.36 15.16
CA ASP A 395 -10.78 -7.90 14.03
C ASP A 395 -10.46 -9.06 13.06
N LEU A 396 -10.22 -10.27 13.58
CA LEU A 396 -10.03 -11.46 12.75
C LEU A 396 -11.32 -11.79 11.98
N ALA A 397 -12.46 -11.85 12.65
CA ALA A 397 -13.74 -12.09 11.98
C ALA A 397 -14.04 -11.03 10.90
N ALA A 398 -13.75 -9.75 11.17
CA ALA A 398 -13.88 -8.69 10.17
C ALA A 398 -12.93 -8.89 8.96
N ALA A 399 -11.72 -9.41 9.19
CA ALA A 399 -10.79 -9.73 8.10
C ALA A 399 -11.27 -10.93 7.25
N GLU A 400 -11.86 -11.95 7.88
CA GLU A 400 -12.49 -13.09 7.21
C GLU A 400 -13.67 -12.65 6.34
N GLU A 401 -14.56 -11.80 6.86
CA GLU A 401 -15.67 -11.23 6.08
C GLU A 401 -15.18 -10.34 4.92
N THR A 402 -14.08 -9.60 5.11
CA THR A 402 -13.46 -8.81 4.05
C THR A 402 -12.91 -9.71 2.93
N TYR A 403 -12.37 -10.87 3.29
CA TYR A 403 -11.93 -11.88 2.31
C TYR A 403 -13.12 -12.43 1.50
N LEU A 404 -14.22 -12.76 2.14
CA LEU A 404 -15.44 -13.23 1.46
C LEU A 404 -16.05 -12.14 0.56
N GLN A 405 -16.06 -10.89 1.03
CA GLN A 405 -16.49 -9.75 0.23
C GLN A 405 -15.61 -9.57 -1.02
N ALA A 406 -14.27 -9.66 -0.87
CA ALA A 406 -13.36 -9.57 -2.00
C ALA A 406 -13.61 -10.67 -3.03
N ARG A 407 -13.87 -11.90 -2.57
CA ARG A 407 -14.23 -13.03 -3.43
C ARG A 407 -15.51 -12.74 -4.24
N GLY A 408 -16.57 -12.33 -3.58
CA GLY A 408 -17.83 -12.00 -4.26
C GLY A 408 -17.69 -10.83 -5.26
N GLN A 409 -16.86 -9.85 -4.93
CA GLN A 409 -16.58 -8.73 -5.83
C GLN A 409 -15.82 -9.18 -7.09
N ILE A 410 -14.86 -10.11 -6.95
CA ILE A 410 -14.12 -10.67 -8.09
C ILE A 410 -15.06 -11.43 -9.03
N GLU A 411 -15.95 -12.27 -8.49
CA GLU A 411 -16.94 -13.01 -9.28
C GLU A 411 -17.87 -12.05 -10.06
N LEU A 412 -18.28 -10.95 -9.40
CA LEU A 412 -19.08 -9.89 -10.04
C LEU A 412 -18.30 -9.16 -11.12
N ASP A 413 -17.06 -8.73 -10.85
CA ASP A 413 -16.20 -8.00 -11.80
C ASP A 413 -15.99 -8.79 -13.09
N VAL A 414 -15.64 -10.09 -12.97
CA VAL A 414 -15.47 -10.99 -14.13
C VAL A 414 -16.77 -11.17 -14.89
N THR A 415 -17.89 -11.36 -14.16
CA THR A 415 -19.20 -11.53 -14.79
C THR A 415 -19.61 -10.28 -15.58
N GLN A 416 -19.43 -9.09 -15.00
CA GLN A 416 -19.72 -7.81 -15.68
C GLN A 416 -18.85 -7.61 -16.92
N ALA A 417 -17.53 -7.85 -16.80
CA ALA A 417 -16.64 -7.73 -17.93
C ALA A 417 -17.05 -8.68 -19.08
N TYR A 418 -17.35 -9.94 -18.75
CA TYR A 418 -17.75 -10.95 -19.71
C TYR A 418 -19.05 -10.59 -20.44
N LEU A 419 -20.08 -10.12 -19.69
CA LEU A 419 -21.36 -9.70 -20.26
C LEU A 419 -21.23 -8.46 -21.14
N ASN A 420 -20.40 -7.48 -20.73
CA ASN A 420 -20.15 -6.28 -21.53
C ASN A 420 -19.48 -6.60 -22.85
N ILE A 421 -18.54 -7.56 -22.88
CA ILE A 421 -17.90 -8.00 -24.12
C ILE A 421 -18.92 -8.67 -25.05
N GLY A 422 -19.78 -9.57 -24.50
CA GLY A 422 -20.84 -10.21 -25.30
C GLY A 422 -21.77 -9.16 -25.93
N SER A 423 -22.20 -8.16 -25.16
CA SER A 423 -23.01 -7.06 -25.68
C SER A 423 -22.27 -6.23 -26.74
N ALA A 424 -20.99 -5.96 -26.56
CA ALA A 424 -20.18 -5.22 -27.55
C ALA A 424 -20.02 -6.02 -28.85
N GLU A 425 -19.84 -7.33 -28.77
CA GLU A 425 -19.76 -8.25 -29.93
C GLU A 425 -21.04 -8.19 -30.77
N GLU A 426 -22.22 -8.30 -30.15
CA GLU A 426 -23.51 -8.20 -30.84
C GLU A 426 -23.70 -6.82 -31.47
N ARG A 427 -23.25 -5.76 -30.79
CA ARG A 427 -23.29 -4.39 -31.31
C ARG A 427 -22.39 -4.20 -32.52
N ILE A 428 -21.19 -4.80 -32.56
CA ILE A 428 -20.29 -4.76 -33.73
C ILE A 428 -20.98 -5.31 -34.94
N GLN A 429 -21.63 -6.47 -34.85
CA GLN A 429 -22.32 -7.08 -35.97
C GLN A 429 -23.49 -6.20 -36.47
N SER A 430 -24.31 -5.70 -35.56
CA SER A 430 -25.47 -4.84 -35.93
C SER A 430 -25.03 -3.49 -36.54
N THR A 431 -24.01 -2.86 -35.93
CA THR A 431 -23.56 -1.54 -36.41
C THR A 431 -22.76 -1.64 -37.71
N ALA A 432 -22.03 -2.74 -37.95
CA ALA A 432 -21.39 -2.99 -39.24
C ALA A 432 -22.41 -3.03 -40.39
N GLN A 433 -23.53 -3.73 -40.20
CA GLN A 433 -24.62 -3.76 -41.19
C GLN A 433 -25.24 -2.36 -41.37
N ALA A 434 -25.44 -1.61 -40.28
CA ALA A 434 -25.98 -0.25 -40.36
C ALA A 434 -25.06 0.70 -41.17
N VAL A 435 -23.73 0.56 -41.03
CA VAL A 435 -22.77 1.35 -41.85
C VAL A 435 -22.93 1.07 -43.33
N GLU A 436 -23.05 -0.21 -43.74
CA GLU A 436 -23.22 -0.54 -45.15
C GLU A 436 -24.55 -0.02 -45.71
N GLN A 437 -25.63 -0.16 -44.95
CA GLN A 437 -26.95 0.36 -45.36
C GLN A 437 -26.95 1.90 -45.45
N ALA A 438 -26.38 2.58 -44.45
CA ALA A 438 -26.30 4.06 -44.46
C ALA A 438 -25.40 4.58 -45.58
N ARG A 439 -24.30 3.87 -45.90
CA ARG A 439 -23.41 4.20 -47.01
C ARG A 439 -24.15 4.16 -48.37
N GLU A 440 -24.90 3.08 -48.59
CA GLU A 440 -25.66 2.93 -49.83
C GLU A 440 -26.83 3.93 -49.89
N ALA A 441 -27.53 4.18 -48.78
CA ALA A 441 -28.57 5.21 -48.69
C ALA A 441 -28.05 6.59 -49.04
N TYR A 442 -26.89 6.98 -48.48
CA TYR A 442 -26.25 8.25 -48.81
C TYR A 442 -25.87 8.37 -50.30
N LYS A 443 -25.30 7.30 -50.85
CA LYS A 443 -24.95 7.23 -52.28
C LYS A 443 -26.19 7.40 -53.16
N ILE A 444 -27.28 6.71 -52.85
CA ILE A 444 -28.55 6.79 -53.60
C ILE A 444 -29.14 8.21 -53.47
N ALA A 445 -29.23 8.79 -52.26
CA ALA A 445 -29.76 10.14 -52.03
C ALA A 445 -28.99 11.17 -52.84
N ARG A 446 -27.66 11.10 -52.85
CA ARG A 446 -26.79 12.00 -53.63
C ARG A 446 -26.99 11.87 -55.14
N ILE A 447 -27.16 10.62 -55.65
CA ILE A 447 -27.42 10.41 -57.10
C ILE A 447 -28.79 10.95 -57.48
N ARG A 448 -29.85 10.66 -56.71
CA ARG A 448 -31.20 11.14 -56.93
C ARG A 448 -31.29 12.67 -56.94
N TYR A 449 -30.62 13.32 -55.97
CA TYR A 449 -30.55 14.77 -55.90
C TYR A 449 -29.87 15.37 -57.14
N ARG A 450 -28.75 14.80 -57.59
CA ARG A 450 -28.06 15.24 -58.82
C ARG A 450 -28.89 15.05 -60.11
N ALA A 451 -29.74 14.01 -60.14
CA ALA A 451 -30.65 13.73 -61.25
C ALA A 451 -31.91 14.56 -61.17
N GLY A 452 -32.10 15.41 -60.15
CA GLY A 452 -33.29 16.28 -60.01
C GLY A 452 -34.56 15.57 -59.56
N VAL A 453 -34.45 14.28 -59.08
CA VAL A 453 -35.58 13.46 -58.62
C VAL A 453 -35.56 13.22 -57.09
N GLY A 454 -34.67 13.88 -56.37
CA GLY A 454 -34.55 13.85 -54.89
C GLY A 454 -34.52 15.26 -54.33
N ILE A 455 -34.77 15.41 -53.05
CA ILE A 455 -34.72 16.67 -52.30
C ILE A 455 -33.42 16.82 -51.54
N ASN A 456 -33.02 18.07 -51.21
CA ASN A 456 -31.80 18.39 -50.48
C ASN A 456 -31.77 17.74 -49.09
N LEU A 457 -32.90 17.71 -48.39
CA LEU A 457 -33.05 17.12 -47.07
C LEU A 457 -32.65 15.64 -47.03
N ASP A 458 -33.05 14.85 -48.08
CA ASP A 458 -32.69 13.41 -48.15
C ASP A 458 -31.18 13.22 -48.15
N VAL A 459 -30.40 14.12 -48.76
CA VAL A 459 -28.93 14.00 -48.80
C VAL A 459 -28.33 14.36 -47.46
N LEU A 460 -28.83 15.41 -46.79
CA LEU A 460 -28.36 15.84 -45.46
C LEU A 460 -28.67 14.80 -44.40
N ASP A 461 -29.88 14.25 -44.39
CA ASP A 461 -30.31 13.21 -43.47
C ASP A 461 -29.51 11.90 -43.67
N ALA A 462 -29.31 11.51 -44.93
CA ALA A 462 -28.52 10.33 -45.24
C ALA A 462 -27.03 10.49 -44.87
N GLN A 463 -26.45 11.70 -45.01
CA GLN A 463 -25.09 11.99 -44.53
C GLN A 463 -25.01 11.89 -43.01
N LEU A 464 -25.96 12.49 -42.30
CA LEU A 464 -26.02 12.41 -40.82
C LEU A 464 -26.16 10.95 -40.33
N ALA A 465 -27.03 10.17 -40.98
CA ALA A 465 -27.23 8.76 -40.65
C ALA A 465 -25.95 7.93 -40.89
N LEU A 466 -25.21 8.21 -41.96
CA LEU A 466 -23.93 7.55 -42.25
C LEU A 466 -22.86 7.88 -41.18
N ASP A 467 -22.75 9.16 -40.81
CA ASP A 467 -21.78 9.60 -39.80
C ASP A 467 -22.11 8.98 -38.45
N GLN A 468 -23.39 8.91 -38.06
CA GLN A 468 -23.84 8.28 -36.83
C GLN A 468 -23.58 6.75 -36.83
N ALA A 469 -23.88 6.09 -37.96
CA ALA A 469 -23.63 4.65 -38.08
C ALA A 469 -22.13 4.31 -37.95
N ARG A 470 -21.25 5.09 -38.57
CA ARG A 470 -19.80 4.94 -38.46
C ARG A 470 -19.33 5.19 -37.05
N THR A 471 -19.81 6.25 -36.39
CA THR A 471 -19.47 6.55 -35.00
C THR A 471 -19.88 5.40 -34.09
N ASN A 472 -21.10 4.88 -34.21
CA ASN A 472 -21.59 3.76 -33.43
C ASN A 472 -20.76 2.48 -33.63
N TYR A 473 -20.30 2.21 -34.84
CA TYR A 473 -19.46 1.07 -35.17
C TYR A 473 -18.07 1.18 -34.50
N ILE A 474 -17.43 2.35 -34.61
CA ILE A 474 -16.13 2.58 -33.94
C ILE A 474 -16.24 2.49 -32.44
N THR A 475 -17.31 3.06 -31.83
CA THR A 475 -17.56 2.93 -30.40
C THR A 475 -17.78 1.46 -29.98
N ALA A 476 -18.49 0.67 -30.78
CA ALA A 476 -18.67 -0.76 -30.49
C ALA A 476 -17.32 -1.53 -30.51
N LEU A 477 -16.44 -1.24 -31.47
CA LEU A 477 -15.09 -1.80 -31.51
C LEU A 477 -14.22 -1.37 -30.31
N TYR A 478 -14.31 -0.09 -29.92
CA TYR A 478 -13.63 0.44 -28.75
C TYR A 478 -14.12 -0.25 -27.48
N ASP A 479 -15.44 -0.33 -27.27
CA ASP A 479 -16.05 -0.98 -26.11
C ASP A 479 -15.64 -2.46 -26.01
N TYR A 480 -15.56 -3.16 -27.15
CA TYR A 480 -15.10 -4.54 -27.21
C TYR A 480 -13.65 -4.68 -26.74
N ASN A 481 -12.73 -3.90 -27.27
CA ASN A 481 -11.30 -3.99 -26.95
C ASN A 481 -11.01 -3.54 -25.51
N THR A 482 -11.68 -2.51 -25.02
CA THR A 482 -11.56 -2.09 -23.62
C THR A 482 -12.23 -3.08 -22.67
N GLY A 483 -13.31 -3.74 -23.11
CA GLY A 483 -13.94 -4.83 -22.40
C GLY A 483 -13.01 -6.03 -22.25
N LEU A 484 -12.27 -6.41 -23.30
CA LEU A 484 -11.24 -7.46 -23.23
C LEU A 484 -10.15 -7.10 -22.22
N ALA A 485 -9.63 -5.88 -22.27
CA ALA A 485 -8.63 -5.41 -21.30
C ALA A 485 -9.17 -5.41 -19.87
N ARG A 486 -10.46 -5.06 -19.69
CA ARG A 486 -11.13 -5.13 -18.38
C ARG A 486 -11.27 -6.56 -17.89
N LEU A 487 -11.57 -7.51 -18.78
CA LEU A 487 -11.64 -8.94 -18.43
C LEU A 487 -10.26 -9.47 -18.02
N GLU A 488 -9.19 -9.15 -18.76
CA GLU A 488 -7.83 -9.52 -18.38
C GLU A 488 -7.47 -8.98 -16.98
N GLN A 489 -7.79 -7.72 -16.70
CA GLN A 489 -7.60 -7.12 -15.39
C GLN A 489 -8.45 -7.84 -14.33
N ALA A 490 -9.74 -8.10 -14.60
CA ALA A 490 -10.64 -8.79 -13.70
C ALA A 490 -10.21 -10.22 -13.41
N MET A 491 -9.54 -10.89 -14.33
CA MET A 491 -8.95 -12.21 -14.15
C MET A 491 -7.61 -12.18 -13.40
N GLY A 492 -6.97 -11.03 -13.21
CA GLY A 492 -5.65 -10.95 -12.61
C GLY A 492 -4.53 -11.39 -13.55
N VAL A 493 -4.66 -11.16 -14.87
CA VAL A 493 -3.60 -11.46 -15.84
C VAL A 493 -2.44 -10.50 -15.63
N PRO A 494 -1.18 -10.99 -15.44
CA PRO A 494 -0.02 -10.14 -15.20
C PRO A 494 0.19 -9.09 -16.29
N ALA A 495 0.64 -7.91 -15.89
CA ALA A 495 0.95 -6.83 -16.84
C ALA A 495 2.20 -7.14 -17.66
N VAL A 496 3.22 -7.72 -17.01
CA VAL A 496 4.50 -8.08 -17.61
C VAL A 496 4.85 -9.50 -17.18
N VAL A 497 5.29 -10.32 -18.12
CA VAL A 497 5.84 -11.65 -17.83
C VAL A 497 7.31 -11.46 -17.43
N ARG A 498 7.64 -11.81 -16.19
CA ARG A 498 9.00 -11.73 -15.66
C ARG A 498 9.69 -13.09 -15.82
N TYR A 499 10.97 -13.07 -16.12
CA TYR A 499 11.80 -14.27 -16.26
C TYR A 499 12.92 -14.26 -15.22
N ASP A 500 13.27 -15.45 -14.69
CA ASP A 500 14.45 -15.61 -13.83
C ASP A 500 15.75 -15.58 -14.66
N GLU A 501 16.91 -15.58 -13.98
CA GLU A 501 18.22 -15.61 -14.62
C GLU A 501 18.43 -16.84 -15.54
N LYS A 502 17.57 -17.86 -15.45
CA LYS A 502 17.58 -19.08 -16.25
C LYS A 502 16.58 -19.06 -17.40
N GLY A 503 15.82 -17.95 -17.56
CA GLY A 503 14.80 -17.80 -18.57
C GLY A 503 13.46 -18.50 -18.25
N ASN A 504 13.22 -18.92 -17.00
CA ASN A 504 11.93 -19.43 -16.60
C ASN A 504 11.02 -18.26 -16.22
N VAL A 505 9.73 -18.39 -16.52
CA VAL A 505 8.73 -17.42 -16.09
C VAL A 505 8.71 -17.38 -14.56
N ILE A 506 9.03 -16.23 -13.99
CA ILE A 506 8.79 -15.98 -12.57
C ILE A 506 7.27 -15.84 -12.42
N ALA A 507 6.62 -16.91 -11.99
CA ALA A 507 5.24 -16.80 -11.56
C ALA A 507 5.17 -15.77 -10.42
N PRO A 508 4.15 -14.92 -10.37
CA PRO A 508 3.85 -14.19 -9.14
C PRO A 508 3.77 -15.22 -8.01
N VAL A 509 4.24 -14.85 -6.82
CA VAL A 509 4.31 -15.70 -5.60
C VAL A 509 3.18 -16.73 -5.57
N GLU A 510 3.47 -17.99 -5.21
CA GLU A 510 2.46 -19.05 -5.22
C GLU A 510 1.18 -18.62 -4.51
N PRO A 511 0.00 -18.86 -5.09
CA PRO A 511 -1.28 -18.47 -4.51
C PRO A 511 -1.41 -19.00 -3.08
N ILE A 512 -1.72 -18.14 -2.13
CA ILE A 512 -1.94 -18.55 -0.75
C ILE A 512 -3.36 -19.10 -0.65
N THR A 513 -3.46 -20.40 -0.41
CA THR A 513 -4.72 -21.04 0.00
C THR A 513 -4.83 -20.95 1.53
N LEU A 514 -5.91 -20.38 2.04
CA LEU A 514 -6.21 -20.47 3.47
C LEU A 514 -6.56 -21.93 3.79
N SER A 515 -5.90 -22.50 4.79
CA SER A 515 -6.18 -23.87 5.24
C SER A 515 -7.63 -24.09 5.72
N ASN A 516 -8.37 -23.00 5.90
CA ASN A 516 -9.75 -22.96 6.37
C ASN A 516 -10.74 -22.36 5.35
N ASP A 517 -10.36 -22.26 4.07
CA ASP A 517 -11.24 -21.69 3.03
C ASP A 517 -12.63 -22.37 3.02
N GLU A 518 -12.63 -23.70 3.09
CA GLU A 518 -13.88 -24.49 3.18
C GLU A 518 -14.62 -24.28 4.51
N ALA A 519 -13.89 -24.07 5.62
CA ALA A 519 -14.48 -23.83 6.93
C ALA A 519 -15.08 -22.42 7.03
N ILE A 520 -14.40 -21.41 6.50
CA ILE A 520 -14.90 -20.03 6.43
C ILE A 520 -16.19 -19.98 5.58
N LEU A 521 -16.19 -20.64 4.42
CA LEU A 521 -17.34 -20.77 3.54
C LEU A 521 -18.49 -21.56 4.17
N ALA A 522 -18.18 -22.61 4.95
CA ALA A 522 -19.19 -23.45 5.63
C ALA A 522 -19.83 -22.70 6.82
N THR A 523 -19.07 -21.93 7.57
CA THR A 523 -19.59 -21.13 8.70
C THR A 523 -20.54 -20.06 8.20
N HIS A 524 -20.22 -19.40 7.10
CA HIS A 524 -21.08 -18.38 6.51
C HIS A 524 -22.39 -18.97 5.95
N LYS A 525 -22.36 -20.19 5.37
CA LYS A 525 -23.58 -20.89 4.96
C LYS A 525 -24.50 -21.23 6.14
N GLN A 526 -23.97 -21.62 7.28
CA GLN A 526 -24.77 -21.94 8.48
C GLN A 526 -25.39 -20.72 9.15
N GLU A 527 -24.80 -19.52 9.02
CA GLU A 527 -25.33 -18.27 9.56
C GLU A 527 -26.40 -17.65 8.64
N THR A 528 -26.31 -17.87 7.33
CA THR A 528 -27.33 -17.41 6.35
C THR A 528 -28.59 -18.30 6.31
N GLU A 529 -28.54 -19.53 6.85
CA GLU A 529 -29.66 -20.46 6.95
C GLU A 529 -30.40 -20.37 8.31
N LYS A 530 -29.94 -19.50 9.23
CA LYS A 530 -30.63 -19.18 10.50
C LYS A 530 -31.24 -17.79 10.46
#